data_41d82e296f8c08e9d241e0ce1c3bd7ef
#
_entry.id   41d82e296f8c08e9d241e0ce1c3bd7ef
#
_cell.length_a   1.000
_cell.length_b   1.000
_cell.length_c   1.000
_cell.angle_alpha   90.00
_cell.angle_beta   90.00
_cell.angle_gamma   90.00
#
_symmetry.space_group_name_H-M   'P 1'
#
loop_
_entity.id
_entity.type
_entity.pdbx_description
1 polymer ?
#
loop_
_entity_poly.entity_id
_entity_poly.type
_entity_poly.pdbx_seq_one_letter_code
_entity_poly.pdbx_strand_id
1 'polypeptide(L)'
;MFAEKSYVKAVDGISFYINKGETFGLVGESGCGKSTTGRLINGLIKADSGEVIFKGKNLANASEKVWKKYRKPMQMIFQDPYASLSPRMKVKDILMEPLTIHFPKMSRIEKNDLVAKLLVKCGISEYHLEKYPHEFSGGQRQRIGIARALVLRPELIIADEPVSALDVSIQSQILNLMKDLQEEFDLTYLFISHDLSVVEHISDRVGVMYLGDLVETASKKELFENPKHPYTQALLSSIPQPDPKKKRETIMLSGEIPSAANPPSGCKFHTRCPLAMDICKQKVPEMKRLGDDQFAACHLY
;
A
#
# COMPACT_ATOMS: atom_id res chain seq x y z
N MET A 1 33.54 1.32 23.98
CA MET A 1 32.45 0.35 23.98
C MET A 1 31.68 0.60 22.69
N PHE A 2 31.83 -0.27 21.67
CA PHE A 2 31.02 -0.16 20.45
C PHE A 2 29.63 -0.67 20.80
N ALA A 3 28.62 0.16 20.65
CA ALA A 3 27.22 -0.28 20.79
C ALA A 3 26.95 -1.41 19.77
N GLU A 4 26.43 -2.53 20.22
CA GLU A 4 25.92 -3.58 19.31
C GLU A 4 24.88 -2.96 18.36
N LYS A 5 25.08 -3.16 17.07
CA LYS A 5 24.11 -2.71 16.09
C LYS A 5 22.84 -3.54 16.24
N SER A 6 21.77 -2.93 16.73
CA SER A 6 20.44 -3.54 16.71
C SER A 6 19.81 -3.34 15.33
N TYR A 7 19.23 -4.39 14.77
CA TYR A 7 18.53 -4.36 13.49
C TYR A 7 17.02 -4.46 13.73
N VAL A 8 16.25 -3.61 13.04
CA VAL A 8 14.79 -3.69 13.03
C VAL A 8 14.36 -4.53 11.83
N LYS A 9 13.70 -5.64 12.08
CA LYS A 9 13.13 -6.49 11.04
C LYS A 9 11.80 -5.92 10.54
N ALA A 10 11.89 -4.85 9.74
CA ALA A 10 10.71 -4.13 9.27
C ALA A 10 9.85 -4.96 8.30
N VAL A 11 10.49 -5.82 7.49
CA VAL A 11 9.85 -6.82 6.62
C VAL A 11 10.65 -8.10 6.76
N ASP A 12 10.02 -9.19 7.18
CA ASP A 12 10.70 -10.42 7.58
C ASP A 12 10.14 -11.64 6.82
N GLY A 13 10.63 -11.83 5.59
CA GLY A 13 10.34 -13.04 4.81
C GLY A 13 8.91 -13.15 4.26
N ILE A 14 8.32 -12.05 3.84
CA ILE A 14 6.99 -12.06 3.21
C ILE A 14 7.06 -12.49 1.74
N SER A 15 6.05 -13.21 1.29
CA SER A 15 5.90 -13.58 -0.13
C SER A 15 4.44 -13.41 -0.56
N PHE A 16 4.22 -12.69 -1.65
CA PHE A 16 2.92 -12.54 -2.30
C PHE A 16 3.09 -12.14 -3.77
N TYR A 17 2.03 -12.19 -4.51
CA TYR A 17 1.99 -11.75 -5.92
C TYR A 17 0.76 -10.86 -6.16
N ILE A 18 0.83 -10.08 -7.21
CA ILE A 18 -0.25 -9.21 -7.67
C ILE A 18 -0.46 -9.52 -9.15
N ASN A 19 -1.69 -9.85 -9.53
CA ASN A 19 -2.04 -10.06 -10.93
C ASN A 19 -2.18 -8.74 -11.67
N LYS A 20 -1.99 -8.77 -12.98
CA LYS A 20 -2.25 -7.58 -13.81
C LYS A 20 -3.72 -7.17 -13.72
N GLY A 21 -3.97 -5.88 -13.55
CA GLY A 21 -5.32 -5.32 -13.38
C GLY A 21 -5.92 -5.51 -11.98
N GLU A 22 -5.21 -6.19 -11.07
CA GLU A 22 -5.67 -6.45 -9.70
C GLU A 22 -5.36 -5.27 -8.77
N THR A 23 -6.22 -5.04 -7.79
CA THR A 23 -5.90 -4.26 -6.60
C THR A 23 -5.62 -5.22 -5.43
N PHE A 24 -4.34 -5.33 -5.05
CA PHE A 24 -3.94 -6.06 -3.84
C PHE A 24 -3.86 -5.09 -2.66
N GLY A 25 -4.74 -5.27 -1.67
CA GLY A 25 -4.74 -4.52 -0.41
C GLY A 25 -3.72 -5.08 0.57
N LEU A 26 -2.88 -4.24 1.16
CA LEU A 26 -1.95 -4.61 2.22
C LEU A 26 -2.31 -3.86 3.50
N VAL A 27 -2.78 -4.60 4.51
CA VAL A 27 -3.31 -4.03 5.76
C VAL A 27 -2.55 -4.49 7.00
N GLY A 28 -2.74 -3.79 8.10
CA GLY A 28 -2.19 -4.11 9.42
C GLY A 28 -1.98 -2.85 10.27
N GLU A 29 -1.66 -3.02 11.55
CA GLU A 29 -1.41 -1.93 12.48
C GLU A 29 -0.26 -1.02 12.02
N SER A 30 -0.23 0.23 12.50
CA SER A 30 0.86 1.17 12.20
C SER A 30 2.21 0.58 12.63
N GLY A 31 3.24 0.78 11.81
CA GLY A 31 4.59 0.26 12.08
C GLY A 31 4.81 -1.22 11.74
N CYS A 32 3.81 -1.97 11.23
CA CYS A 32 3.99 -3.40 10.91
C CYS A 32 4.80 -3.69 9.63
N GLY A 33 5.27 -2.67 8.89
CA GLY A 33 6.14 -2.85 7.73
C GLY A 33 5.52 -2.57 6.36
N LYS A 34 4.24 -2.19 6.26
CA LYS A 34 3.52 -1.97 4.98
C LYS A 34 4.21 -0.97 4.05
N SER A 35 4.45 0.25 4.53
CA SER A 35 5.12 1.30 3.74
C SER A 35 6.55 0.92 3.38
N THR A 36 7.23 0.18 4.26
CA THR A 36 8.57 -0.37 3.97
C THR A 36 8.49 -1.38 2.83
N THR A 37 7.47 -2.26 2.82
CA THR A 37 7.22 -3.20 1.72
C THR A 37 7.00 -2.47 0.39
N GLY A 38 6.15 -1.44 0.39
CA GLY A 38 5.94 -0.62 -0.82
C GLY A 38 7.23 0.04 -1.33
N ARG A 39 8.04 0.58 -0.43
CA ARG A 39 9.33 1.21 -0.79
C ARG A 39 10.38 0.19 -1.29
N LEU A 40 10.40 -1.02 -0.75
CA LEU A 40 11.23 -2.13 -1.23
C LEU A 40 10.83 -2.52 -2.66
N ILE A 41 9.53 -2.71 -2.92
CA ILE A 41 9.02 -3.09 -4.24
C ILE A 41 9.35 -2.00 -5.28
N ASN A 42 9.24 -0.71 -4.91
CA ASN A 42 9.54 0.42 -5.82
C ASN A 42 11.04 0.76 -5.90
N GLY A 43 11.91 0.01 -5.21
CA GLY A 43 13.36 0.24 -5.21
C GLY A 43 13.81 1.55 -4.57
N LEU A 44 12.99 2.16 -3.71
CA LEU A 44 13.36 3.34 -2.93
C LEU A 44 14.29 2.99 -1.77
N ILE A 45 14.21 1.75 -1.29
CA ILE A 45 15.13 1.14 -0.34
C ILE A 45 15.56 -0.22 -0.88
N LYS A 46 16.77 -0.65 -0.55
CA LYS A 46 17.30 -1.96 -0.96
C LYS A 46 16.81 -3.04 -0.01
N ALA A 47 16.48 -4.20 -0.57
CA ALA A 47 16.24 -5.40 0.22
C ALA A 47 17.58 -5.99 0.69
N ASP A 48 17.63 -6.50 1.91
CA ASP A 48 18.79 -7.24 2.43
C ASP A 48 18.86 -8.63 1.78
N SER A 49 17.70 -9.25 1.54
CA SER A 49 17.57 -10.56 0.88
C SER A 49 16.19 -10.69 0.21
N GLY A 50 16.00 -11.76 -0.56
CA GLY A 50 14.74 -12.04 -1.26
C GLY A 50 14.69 -11.45 -2.67
N GLU A 51 13.50 -11.44 -3.25
CA GLU A 51 13.29 -11.09 -4.64
C GLU A 51 12.10 -10.15 -4.82
N VAL A 52 12.22 -9.24 -5.79
CA VAL A 52 11.12 -8.41 -6.30
C VAL A 52 11.04 -8.66 -7.80
N ILE A 53 10.10 -9.49 -8.21
CA ILE A 53 9.96 -9.89 -9.62
C ILE A 53 8.90 -9.01 -10.28
N PHE A 54 9.30 -8.22 -11.27
CA PHE A 54 8.40 -7.44 -12.11
C PHE A 54 8.61 -7.78 -13.58
N LYS A 55 7.56 -8.25 -14.26
CA LYS A 55 7.62 -8.70 -15.67
C LYS A 55 8.74 -9.72 -15.92
N GLY A 56 8.87 -10.70 -15.03
CA GLY A 56 9.88 -11.76 -15.10
C GLY A 56 11.30 -11.32 -14.75
N LYS A 57 11.53 -10.06 -14.35
CA LYS A 57 12.82 -9.54 -13.95
C LYS A 57 12.91 -9.34 -12.45
N ASN A 58 13.91 -9.95 -11.81
CA ASN A 58 14.21 -9.66 -10.40
C ASN A 58 14.88 -8.29 -10.27
N LEU A 59 14.27 -7.39 -9.49
CA LEU A 59 14.71 -6.01 -9.28
C LEU A 59 15.34 -5.77 -7.90
N ALA A 60 15.26 -6.71 -6.94
CA ALA A 60 15.69 -6.52 -5.55
C ALA A 60 17.14 -6.00 -5.44
N ASN A 61 18.04 -6.56 -6.24
CA ASN A 61 19.46 -6.17 -6.28
C ASN A 61 19.86 -5.52 -7.60
N ALA A 62 18.90 -4.96 -8.33
CA ALA A 62 19.16 -4.35 -9.62
C ALA A 62 19.98 -3.06 -9.47
N SER A 63 20.88 -2.83 -10.44
CA SER A 63 21.64 -1.58 -10.53
C SER A 63 20.74 -0.39 -10.86
N GLU A 64 21.18 0.82 -10.53
CA GLU A 64 20.46 2.06 -10.85
C GLU A 64 20.14 2.19 -12.35
N LYS A 65 21.04 1.69 -13.23
CA LYS A 65 20.81 1.65 -14.68
C LYS A 65 19.62 0.77 -15.06
N VAL A 66 19.40 -0.33 -14.34
CA VAL A 66 18.22 -1.20 -14.51
C VAL A 66 16.99 -0.51 -13.96
N TRP A 67 17.04 -0.01 -12.71
CA TRP A 67 15.92 0.69 -12.06
C TRP A 67 15.41 1.86 -12.89
N LYS A 68 16.27 2.62 -13.56
CA LYS A 68 15.87 3.72 -14.44
C LYS A 68 14.85 3.30 -15.52
N LYS A 69 14.90 2.04 -15.98
CA LYS A 69 13.94 1.51 -16.97
C LYS A 69 12.59 1.15 -16.33
N TYR A 70 12.61 0.73 -15.04
CA TYR A 70 11.43 0.24 -14.33
C TYR A 70 10.72 1.33 -13.55
N ARG A 71 11.34 2.48 -13.28
CA ARG A 71 10.68 3.63 -12.64
C ARG A 71 9.50 4.16 -13.44
N LYS A 72 9.52 4.07 -14.78
CA LYS A 72 8.40 4.51 -15.60
C LYS A 72 7.17 3.62 -15.43
N PRO A 73 7.23 2.28 -15.58
CA PRO A 73 6.06 1.40 -15.41
C PRO A 73 5.66 1.17 -13.95
N MET A 74 6.47 1.56 -12.96
CA MET A 74 6.18 1.44 -11.54
C MET A 74 6.21 2.81 -10.89
N GLN A 75 5.07 3.28 -10.38
CA GLN A 75 4.94 4.58 -9.75
C GLN A 75 4.45 4.44 -8.31
N MET A 76 4.60 5.51 -7.52
CA MET A 76 4.16 5.53 -6.13
C MET A 76 3.35 6.79 -5.83
N ILE A 77 2.22 6.59 -5.14
CA ILE A 77 1.46 7.64 -4.49
C ILE A 77 1.83 7.61 -3.02
N PHE A 78 2.34 8.71 -2.49
CA PHE A 78 2.84 8.80 -1.11
C PHE A 78 1.73 9.18 -0.13
N GLN A 79 1.90 8.79 1.12
CA GLN A 79 0.98 9.00 2.22
C GLN A 79 0.67 10.48 2.47
N ASP A 80 1.68 11.34 2.44
CA ASP A 80 1.52 12.77 2.68
C ASP A 80 1.49 13.54 1.35
N PRO A 81 0.32 14.05 0.94
CA PRO A 81 0.20 14.85 -0.27
C PRO A 81 0.91 16.21 -0.16
N TYR A 82 1.15 16.72 1.06
CA TYR A 82 1.91 17.96 1.26
C TYR A 82 3.41 17.77 1.03
N ALA A 83 3.99 16.74 1.66
CA ALA A 83 5.41 16.44 1.52
C ALA A 83 5.77 15.91 0.13
N SER A 84 4.81 15.31 -0.58
CA SER A 84 5.03 14.70 -1.89
C SER A 84 5.11 15.71 -3.04
N LEU A 85 4.56 16.93 -2.90
CA LEU A 85 4.53 17.97 -3.93
C LEU A 85 5.46 19.11 -3.53
N SER A 86 6.36 19.52 -4.42
CA SER A 86 7.23 20.66 -4.16
C SER A 86 6.42 21.96 -4.00
N PRO A 87 6.45 22.63 -2.83
CA PRO A 87 5.67 23.84 -2.60
C PRO A 87 6.14 25.04 -3.42
N ARG A 88 7.33 24.94 -4.03
CA ARG A 88 7.96 26.00 -4.83
C ARG A 88 7.70 25.86 -6.33
N MET A 89 7.06 24.75 -6.75
CA MET A 89 6.76 24.49 -8.15
C MET A 89 5.26 24.64 -8.40
N LYS A 90 4.88 25.14 -9.58
CA LYS A 90 3.51 25.14 -10.03
C LYS A 90 3.05 23.72 -10.34
N VAL A 91 1.74 23.45 -10.24
CA VAL A 91 1.16 22.13 -10.54
C VAL A 91 1.58 21.65 -11.92
N LYS A 92 1.54 22.51 -12.93
CA LYS A 92 2.02 22.21 -14.28
C LYS A 92 3.44 21.67 -14.31
N ASP A 93 4.37 22.36 -13.60
CA ASP A 93 5.78 21.99 -13.62
C ASP A 93 6.01 20.66 -12.89
N ILE A 94 5.30 20.42 -11.78
CA ILE A 94 5.31 19.14 -11.05
C ILE A 94 4.88 17.99 -11.95
N LEU A 95 3.82 18.16 -12.75
CA LEU A 95 3.31 17.15 -13.66
C LEU A 95 4.16 16.99 -14.93
N MET A 96 4.84 18.05 -15.37
CA MET A 96 5.73 18.02 -16.54
C MET A 96 7.11 17.45 -16.24
N GLU A 97 7.58 17.51 -15.01
CA GLU A 97 8.91 17.04 -14.62
C GLU A 97 9.16 15.58 -15.01
N PRO A 98 8.29 14.59 -14.66
CA PRO A 98 8.46 13.20 -15.10
C PRO A 98 8.51 13.05 -16.63
N LEU A 99 7.67 13.81 -17.36
CA LEU A 99 7.68 13.79 -18.83
C LEU A 99 8.99 14.34 -19.40
N THR A 100 9.56 15.33 -18.75
CA THR A 100 10.84 15.92 -19.20
C THR A 100 11.99 14.94 -19.04
N ILE A 101 11.98 14.17 -17.96
CA ILE A 101 12.99 13.14 -17.66
C ILE A 101 12.84 11.92 -18.58
N HIS A 102 11.63 11.41 -18.75
CA HIS A 102 11.38 10.14 -19.44
C HIS A 102 11.07 10.27 -20.94
N PHE A 103 10.60 11.45 -21.37
CA PHE A 103 10.26 11.76 -22.77
C PHE A 103 10.92 13.07 -23.24
N PRO A 104 12.27 13.12 -23.30
CA PRO A 104 13.00 14.35 -23.65
C PRO A 104 12.69 14.86 -25.07
N LYS A 105 12.25 13.96 -25.97
CA LYS A 105 11.90 14.33 -27.36
C LYS A 105 10.47 14.86 -27.53
N MET A 106 9.61 14.72 -26.53
CA MET A 106 8.24 15.23 -26.56
C MET A 106 8.27 16.77 -26.48
N SER A 107 7.57 17.42 -27.37
CA SER A 107 7.50 18.89 -27.38
C SER A 107 6.82 19.45 -26.13
N ARG A 108 7.09 20.71 -25.82
CA ARG A 108 6.45 21.38 -24.66
C ARG A 108 4.93 21.49 -24.82
N ILE A 109 4.45 21.64 -26.06
CA ILE A 109 3.00 21.73 -26.36
C ILE A 109 2.34 20.38 -26.06
N GLU A 110 2.90 19.28 -26.56
CA GLU A 110 2.37 17.94 -26.30
C GLU A 110 2.36 17.60 -24.81
N LYS A 111 3.44 17.95 -24.07
CA LYS A 111 3.50 17.76 -22.61
C LYS A 111 2.40 18.56 -21.90
N ASN A 112 2.19 19.82 -22.26
CA ASN A 112 1.13 20.66 -21.70
C ASN A 112 -0.26 20.09 -21.94
N ASP A 113 -0.57 19.67 -23.17
CA ASP A 113 -1.85 19.08 -23.53
C ASP A 113 -2.11 17.78 -22.75
N LEU A 114 -1.09 16.91 -22.65
CA LEU A 114 -1.19 15.67 -21.87
C LEU A 114 -1.47 15.94 -20.39
N VAL A 115 -0.74 16.87 -19.80
CA VAL A 115 -0.87 17.23 -18.38
C VAL A 115 -2.24 17.85 -18.11
N ALA A 116 -2.72 18.77 -18.98
CA ALA A 116 -4.03 19.39 -18.83
C ALA A 116 -5.16 18.35 -18.88
N LYS A 117 -5.13 17.46 -19.88
CA LYS A 117 -6.13 16.38 -20.02
C LYS A 117 -6.13 15.45 -18.80
N LEU A 118 -4.95 15.07 -18.30
CA LEU A 118 -4.85 14.18 -17.17
C LEU A 118 -5.31 14.84 -15.87
N LEU A 119 -5.01 16.12 -15.67
CA LEU A 119 -5.45 16.87 -14.50
C LEU A 119 -7.00 16.94 -14.46
N VAL A 120 -7.64 17.20 -15.61
CA VAL A 120 -9.10 17.20 -15.73
C VAL A 120 -9.69 15.83 -15.41
N LYS A 121 -9.08 14.73 -15.89
CA LYS A 121 -9.49 13.36 -15.54
C LYS A 121 -9.40 13.08 -14.04
N CYS A 122 -8.43 13.66 -13.35
CA CYS A 122 -8.33 13.59 -11.89
C CYS A 122 -9.29 14.56 -11.17
N GLY A 123 -10.20 15.24 -11.89
CA GLY A 123 -11.20 16.13 -11.31
C GLY A 123 -10.68 17.49 -10.88
N ILE A 124 -9.58 17.96 -11.49
CA ILE A 124 -9.02 19.29 -11.28
C ILE A 124 -9.07 20.07 -12.59
N SER A 125 -9.65 21.27 -12.56
CA SER A 125 -9.74 22.12 -13.76
C SER A 125 -8.35 22.53 -14.28
N GLU A 126 -8.17 22.54 -15.58
CA GLU A 126 -6.94 22.99 -16.26
C GLU A 126 -6.53 24.41 -15.92
N TYR A 127 -7.48 25.29 -15.57
CA TYR A 127 -7.19 26.66 -15.10
C TYR A 127 -6.32 26.70 -13.85
N HIS A 128 -6.19 25.58 -13.13
CA HIS A 128 -5.38 25.47 -11.93
C HIS A 128 -3.93 25.05 -12.19
N LEU A 129 -3.51 24.83 -13.44
CA LEU A 129 -2.14 24.44 -13.78
C LEU A 129 -1.07 25.43 -13.32
N GLU A 130 -1.40 26.73 -13.31
CA GLU A 130 -0.48 27.78 -12.92
C GLU A 130 -0.42 28.04 -11.40
N LYS A 131 -1.26 27.36 -10.61
CA LYS A 131 -1.29 27.47 -9.14
C LYS A 131 -0.22 26.63 -8.48
N TYR A 132 0.08 26.97 -7.23
CA TYR A 132 0.99 26.23 -6.36
C TYR A 132 0.25 25.25 -5.46
N PRO A 133 0.89 24.15 -4.99
CA PRO A 133 0.23 23.15 -4.14
C PRO A 133 -0.43 23.71 -2.89
N HIS A 134 0.10 24.75 -2.27
CA HIS A 134 -0.48 25.35 -1.06
C HIS A 134 -1.83 26.05 -1.28
N GLU A 135 -2.21 26.32 -2.54
CA GLU A 135 -3.50 26.93 -2.89
C GLU A 135 -4.64 25.91 -3.01
N PHE A 136 -4.36 24.61 -2.77
CA PHE A 136 -5.32 23.53 -2.92
C PHE A 136 -5.68 22.88 -1.58
N SER A 137 -6.88 22.32 -1.48
CA SER A 137 -7.29 21.48 -0.36
C SER A 137 -6.51 20.15 -0.32
N GLY A 138 -6.54 19.42 0.80
CA GLY A 138 -5.89 18.11 0.94
C GLY A 138 -6.32 17.12 -0.14
N GLY A 139 -7.63 16.99 -0.39
CA GLY A 139 -8.15 16.11 -1.44
C GLY A 139 -7.76 16.54 -2.86
N GLN A 140 -7.68 17.84 -3.12
CA GLN A 140 -7.19 18.34 -4.41
C GLN A 140 -5.69 18.05 -4.61
N ARG A 141 -4.87 18.20 -3.56
CA ARG A 141 -3.45 17.81 -3.61
C ARG A 141 -3.27 16.33 -3.87
N GLN A 142 -4.11 15.50 -3.24
CA GLN A 142 -4.09 14.05 -3.49
C GLN A 142 -4.41 13.74 -4.95
N ARG A 143 -5.40 14.40 -5.55
CA ARG A 143 -5.72 14.27 -6.98
C ARG A 143 -4.55 14.70 -7.88
N ILE A 144 -3.80 15.73 -7.51
CA ILE A 144 -2.57 16.15 -8.21
C ILE A 144 -1.47 15.08 -8.05
N GLY A 145 -1.32 14.51 -6.87
CA GLY A 145 -0.39 13.38 -6.61
C GLY A 145 -0.71 12.14 -7.45
N ILE A 146 -2.00 11.81 -7.59
CA ILE A 146 -2.49 10.74 -8.46
C ILE A 146 -2.17 11.07 -9.93
N ALA A 147 -2.49 12.29 -10.39
CA ALA A 147 -2.16 12.73 -11.75
C ALA A 147 -0.66 12.63 -12.05
N ARG A 148 0.20 13.00 -11.08
CA ARG A 148 1.65 12.88 -11.20
C ARG A 148 2.11 11.43 -11.39
N ALA A 149 1.55 10.50 -10.63
CA ALA A 149 1.86 9.08 -10.79
C ALA A 149 1.41 8.54 -12.16
N LEU A 150 0.28 9.03 -12.67
CA LEU A 150 -0.31 8.56 -13.94
C LEU A 150 0.34 9.13 -15.20
N VAL A 151 1.04 10.27 -15.10
CA VAL A 151 1.57 11.00 -16.27
C VAL A 151 2.52 10.16 -17.12
N LEU A 152 3.19 9.17 -16.51
CA LEU A 152 4.08 8.24 -17.20
C LEU A 152 3.37 7.00 -17.75
N ARG A 153 2.04 6.88 -17.57
CA ARG A 153 1.23 5.70 -17.89
C ARG A 153 1.84 4.43 -17.28
N PRO A 154 1.90 4.33 -15.96
CA PRO A 154 2.45 3.17 -15.28
C PRO A 154 1.57 1.93 -15.47
N GLU A 155 2.15 0.76 -15.20
CA GLU A 155 1.43 -0.51 -15.14
C GLU A 155 1.11 -0.92 -13.71
N LEU A 156 1.99 -0.52 -12.75
CA LEU A 156 1.81 -0.73 -11.32
C LEU A 156 1.92 0.59 -10.56
N ILE A 157 0.95 0.85 -9.71
CA ILE A 157 0.99 1.96 -8.76
C ILE A 157 0.98 1.40 -7.34
N ILE A 158 1.96 1.79 -6.55
CA ILE A 158 2.01 1.54 -5.12
C ILE A 158 1.38 2.75 -4.43
N ALA A 159 0.20 2.58 -3.87
CA ALA A 159 -0.52 3.62 -3.15
C ALA A 159 -0.32 3.45 -1.64
N ASP A 160 0.60 4.24 -1.07
CA ASP A 160 0.95 4.17 0.36
C ASP A 160 0.04 5.11 1.16
N GLU A 161 -0.97 4.54 1.79
CA GLU A 161 -2.00 5.25 2.59
C GLU A 161 -2.60 6.48 1.88
N PRO A 162 -3.09 6.35 0.63
CA PRO A 162 -3.41 7.50 -0.21
C PRO A 162 -4.60 8.34 0.26
N VAL A 163 -5.34 7.88 1.27
CA VAL A 163 -6.55 8.56 1.79
C VAL A 163 -6.51 8.80 3.30
N SER A 164 -5.46 8.38 4.01
CA SER A 164 -5.40 8.39 5.47
C SER A 164 -5.51 9.80 6.11
N ALA A 165 -5.08 10.83 5.39
CA ALA A 165 -5.09 12.23 5.86
C ALA A 165 -6.33 13.02 5.38
N LEU A 166 -7.37 12.35 4.87
CA LEU A 166 -8.54 12.99 4.25
C LEU A 166 -9.82 12.67 5.03
N ASP A 167 -10.81 13.57 4.95
CA ASP A 167 -12.14 13.34 5.49
C ASP A 167 -12.86 12.20 4.77
N VAL A 168 -13.73 11.46 5.44
CA VAL A 168 -14.42 10.26 4.92
C VAL A 168 -15.12 10.50 3.58
N SER A 169 -15.78 11.65 3.40
CA SER A 169 -16.44 11.99 2.13
C SER A 169 -15.45 12.17 0.98
N ILE A 170 -14.30 12.76 1.26
CA ILE A 170 -13.23 12.95 0.27
C ILE A 170 -12.50 11.63 0.00
N GLN A 171 -12.31 10.78 1.03
CA GLN A 171 -11.76 9.43 0.86
C GLN A 171 -12.56 8.63 -0.18
N SER A 172 -13.90 8.59 -0.03
CA SER A 172 -14.78 7.88 -0.98
C SER A 172 -14.64 8.40 -2.41
N GLN A 173 -14.52 9.72 -2.58
CA GLN A 173 -14.32 10.32 -3.91
C GLN A 173 -12.97 9.94 -4.53
N ILE A 174 -11.89 9.87 -3.73
CA ILE A 174 -10.56 9.46 -4.20
C ILE A 174 -10.54 7.97 -4.56
N LEU A 175 -11.19 7.12 -3.75
CA LEU A 175 -11.28 5.68 -4.02
C LEU A 175 -12.04 5.40 -5.31
N ASN A 176 -13.17 6.07 -5.54
CA ASN A 176 -13.91 5.95 -6.80
C ASN A 176 -13.08 6.45 -7.99
N LEU A 177 -12.41 7.60 -7.85
CA LEU A 177 -11.50 8.09 -8.88
C LEU A 177 -10.40 7.06 -9.19
N MET A 178 -9.81 6.40 -8.19
CA MET A 178 -8.77 5.39 -8.41
C MET A 178 -9.31 4.17 -9.14
N LYS A 179 -10.55 3.75 -8.88
CA LYS A 179 -11.22 2.67 -9.62
C LYS A 179 -11.49 3.05 -11.07
N ASP A 180 -12.05 4.23 -11.31
CA ASP A 180 -12.32 4.73 -12.66
C ASP A 180 -11.02 4.79 -13.49
N LEU A 181 -9.93 5.26 -12.87
CA LEU A 181 -8.61 5.32 -13.50
C LEU A 181 -8.00 3.93 -13.71
N GLN A 182 -8.27 2.96 -12.82
CA GLN A 182 -7.84 1.58 -12.98
C GLN A 182 -8.46 0.95 -14.21
N GLU A 183 -9.76 1.10 -14.40
CA GLU A 183 -10.48 0.59 -15.55
C GLU A 183 -10.03 1.30 -16.84
N GLU A 184 -9.89 2.62 -16.83
CA GLU A 184 -9.53 3.40 -18.02
C GLU A 184 -8.10 3.13 -18.50
N PHE A 185 -7.14 2.94 -17.58
CA PHE A 185 -5.72 2.81 -17.91
C PHE A 185 -5.16 1.39 -17.72
N ASP A 186 -6.00 0.38 -17.41
CA ASP A 186 -5.60 -1.01 -17.12
C ASP A 186 -4.50 -1.09 -16.02
N LEU A 187 -4.72 -0.37 -14.92
CA LEU A 187 -3.75 -0.23 -13.85
C LEU A 187 -3.79 -1.42 -12.89
N THR A 188 -2.64 -1.74 -12.33
CA THR A 188 -2.50 -2.65 -11.19
C THR A 188 -2.17 -1.83 -9.96
N TYR A 189 -2.78 -2.14 -8.81
CA TYR A 189 -2.50 -1.45 -7.55
C TYR A 189 -1.94 -2.38 -6.48
N LEU A 190 -0.89 -1.92 -5.78
CA LEU A 190 -0.61 -2.31 -4.41
C LEU A 190 -1.15 -1.19 -3.51
N PHE A 191 -2.28 -1.45 -2.86
CA PHE A 191 -2.96 -0.47 -2.02
C PHE A 191 -2.66 -0.72 -0.54
N ILE A 192 -1.90 0.17 0.07
CA ILE A 192 -1.50 0.08 1.48
C ILE A 192 -2.44 0.95 2.31
N SER A 193 -3.03 0.38 3.36
CA SER A 193 -3.87 1.09 4.32
C SER A 193 -3.81 0.45 5.70
N HIS A 194 -4.14 1.22 6.73
CA HIS A 194 -4.46 0.70 8.06
C HIS A 194 -5.98 0.58 8.28
N ASP A 195 -6.80 1.13 7.38
CA ASP A 195 -8.25 1.07 7.44
C ASP A 195 -8.80 -0.05 6.56
N LEU A 196 -9.34 -1.08 7.22
CA LEU A 196 -9.92 -2.25 6.56
C LEU A 196 -11.18 -1.91 5.76
N SER A 197 -11.98 -0.91 6.16
CA SER A 197 -13.18 -0.51 5.42
C SER A 197 -12.81 0.08 4.06
N VAL A 198 -11.72 0.85 4.01
CA VAL A 198 -11.16 1.39 2.78
C VAL A 198 -10.69 0.27 1.85
N VAL A 199 -9.99 -0.73 2.42
CA VAL A 199 -9.46 -1.87 1.66
C VAL A 199 -10.59 -2.78 1.17
N GLU A 200 -11.63 -3.02 1.96
CA GLU A 200 -12.84 -3.74 1.54
C GLU A 200 -13.46 -3.11 0.30
N HIS A 201 -13.46 -1.77 0.24
CA HIS A 201 -14.06 -1.05 -0.89
C HIS A 201 -13.26 -1.21 -2.19
N ILE A 202 -11.92 -1.14 -2.15
CA ILE A 202 -11.09 -1.02 -3.37
C ILE A 202 -10.42 -2.32 -3.81
N SER A 203 -10.16 -3.26 -2.90
CA SER A 203 -9.28 -4.41 -3.17
C SER A 203 -10.02 -5.61 -3.74
N ASP A 204 -9.32 -6.43 -4.52
CA ASP A 204 -9.74 -7.76 -4.99
C ASP A 204 -9.24 -8.85 -4.05
N ARG A 205 -7.97 -8.77 -3.64
CA ARG A 205 -7.32 -9.63 -2.65
C ARG A 205 -6.65 -8.78 -1.59
N VAL A 206 -6.49 -9.36 -0.40
CA VAL A 206 -5.93 -8.64 0.75
C VAL A 206 -4.86 -9.49 1.44
N GLY A 207 -3.76 -8.85 1.80
CA GLY A 207 -2.73 -9.38 2.68
C GLY A 207 -2.72 -8.65 4.02
N VAL A 208 -2.67 -9.38 5.11
CA VAL A 208 -2.62 -8.85 6.47
C VAL A 208 -1.22 -8.98 7.01
N MET A 209 -0.61 -7.87 7.42
CA MET A 209 0.74 -7.82 7.99
C MET A 209 0.72 -7.59 9.50
N TYR A 210 1.59 -8.30 10.20
CA TYR A 210 1.86 -8.11 11.63
C TYR A 210 3.37 -8.21 11.91
N LEU A 211 3.97 -7.17 12.50
CA LEU A 211 5.40 -7.12 12.87
C LEU A 211 6.36 -7.65 11.80
N GLY A 212 6.18 -7.20 10.56
CA GLY A 212 7.03 -7.56 9.43
C GLY A 212 6.67 -8.86 8.74
N ASP A 213 5.75 -9.66 9.29
CA ASP A 213 5.27 -10.91 8.70
C ASP A 213 3.95 -10.71 7.96
N LEU A 214 3.73 -11.50 6.91
CA LEU A 214 2.43 -11.67 6.28
C LEU A 214 1.71 -12.83 7.00
N VAL A 215 0.63 -12.54 7.73
CA VAL A 215 -0.05 -13.53 8.57
C VAL A 215 -1.25 -14.18 7.91
N GLU A 216 -1.90 -13.48 6.98
CA GLU A 216 -3.01 -14.01 6.19
C GLU A 216 -3.06 -13.34 4.82
N THR A 217 -3.42 -14.09 3.77
CA THR A 217 -3.81 -13.56 2.45
C THR A 217 -5.05 -14.28 1.99
N ALA A 218 -6.00 -13.52 1.43
CA ALA A 218 -7.21 -14.10 0.89
C ALA A 218 -7.84 -13.18 -0.18
N SER A 219 -8.81 -13.73 -0.94
CA SER A 219 -9.75 -12.89 -1.68
C SER A 219 -10.47 -11.96 -0.71
N LYS A 220 -10.90 -10.78 -1.16
CA LYS A 220 -11.68 -9.86 -0.32
C LYS A 220 -12.82 -10.57 0.38
N LYS A 221 -13.61 -11.34 -0.36
CA LYS A 221 -14.76 -12.07 0.17
C LYS A 221 -14.36 -12.99 1.32
N GLU A 222 -13.38 -13.86 1.10
CA GLU A 222 -12.95 -14.81 2.13
C GLU A 222 -12.37 -14.14 3.35
N LEU A 223 -11.59 -13.06 3.19
CA LEU A 223 -11.00 -12.36 4.32
C LEU A 223 -12.07 -11.73 5.23
N PHE A 224 -13.10 -11.10 4.65
CA PHE A 224 -14.13 -10.38 5.41
C PHE A 224 -15.23 -11.29 5.95
N GLU A 225 -15.57 -12.38 5.24
CA GLU A 225 -16.61 -13.32 5.67
C GLU A 225 -16.08 -14.46 6.56
N ASN A 226 -14.85 -14.94 6.32
CA ASN A 226 -14.28 -16.13 6.95
C ASN A 226 -12.77 -15.97 7.28
N PRO A 227 -12.38 -14.94 8.07
CA PRO A 227 -10.99 -14.71 8.45
C PRO A 227 -10.44 -15.87 9.26
N LYS A 228 -9.20 -16.30 8.96
CA LYS A 228 -8.57 -17.47 9.60
C LYS A 228 -7.66 -17.07 10.74
N HIS A 229 -6.78 -16.10 10.52
CA HIS A 229 -5.82 -15.72 11.55
C HIS A 229 -6.49 -14.93 12.69
N PRO A 230 -6.26 -15.26 13.97
CA PRO A 230 -6.89 -14.55 15.10
C PRO A 230 -6.64 -13.04 15.12
N TYR A 231 -5.51 -12.58 14.60
CA TYR A 231 -5.24 -11.15 14.43
C TYR A 231 -6.17 -10.50 13.39
N THR A 232 -6.41 -11.16 12.27
CA THR A 232 -7.36 -10.69 11.24
C THR A 232 -8.77 -10.61 11.80
N GLN A 233 -9.18 -11.63 12.58
CA GLN A 233 -10.48 -11.65 13.26
C GLN A 233 -10.63 -10.47 14.21
N ALA A 234 -9.60 -10.18 15.00
CA ALA A 234 -9.61 -9.04 15.92
C ALA A 234 -9.67 -7.70 15.18
N LEU A 235 -8.86 -7.52 14.12
CA LEU A 235 -8.93 -6.31 13.30
C LEU A 235 -10.31 -6.09 12.69
N LEU A 236 -10.92 -7.13 12.10
CA LEU A 236 -12.23 -7.05 11.50
C LEU A 236 -13.35 -6.83 12.53
N SER A 237 -13.18 -7.34 13.76
CA SER A 237 -14.15 -7.12 14.85
C SER A 237 -14.20 -5.66 15.30
N SER A 238 -13.15 -4.88 15.05
CA SER A 238 -13.07 -3.46 15.41
C SER A 238 -13.69 -2.51 14.38
N ILE A 239 -14.08 -3.00 13.20
CA ILE A 239 -14.73 -2.18 12.17
C ILE A 239 -16.13 -1.77 12.66
N PRO A 240 -16.44 -0.46 12.71
CA PRO A 240 -17.77 0.01 13.06
C PRO A 240 -18.84 -0.52 12.10
N GLN A 241 -19.93 -1.10 12.63
CA GLN A 241 -21.05 -1.55 11.82
C GLN A 241 -22.04 -0.40 11.64
N PRO A 242 -22.54 -0.16 10.41
CA PRO A 242 -23.54 0.89 10.18
C PRO A 242 -24.90 0.57 10.82
N ASP A 243 -25.17 -0.70 11.13
CA ASP A 243 -26.42 -1.15 11.77
C ASP A 243 -26.26 -1.19 13.30
N PRO A 244 -26.89 -0.26 14.07
CA PRO A 244 -26.78 -0.22 15.54
C PRO A 244 -27.41 -1.44 16.23
N LYS A 245 -28.22 -2.24 15.52
CA LYS A 245 -28.83 -3.45 16.06
C LYS A 245 -27.92 -4.68 15.97
N LYS A 246 -26.93 -4.66 15.09
CA LYS A 246 -25.94 -5.74 14.97
C LYS A 246 -24.79 -5.49 15.95
N LYS A 247 -24.92 -5.96 17.18
CA LYS A 247 -23.80 -6.01 18.14
C LYS A 247 -22.82 -7.09 17.69
N ARG A 248 -21.66 -6.70 17.15
CA ARG A 248 -20.52 -7.60 16.99
C ARG A 248 -19.74 -7.58 18.31
N GLU A 249 -19.41 -8.76 18.83
CA GLU A 249 -18.49 -8.84 19.96
C GLU A 249 -17.10 -8.40 19.47
N THR A 250 -16.62 -7.27 19.97
CA THR A 250 -15.28 -6.80 19.67
C THR A 250 -14.26 -7.68 20.37
N ILE A 251 -13.35 -8.28 19.62
CA ILE A 251 -12.25 -9.07 20.17
C ILE A 251 -11.18 -8.08 20.67
N MET A 252 -11.15 -7.90 22.00
CA MET A 252 -10.16 -7.03 22.64
C MET A 252 -8.79 -7.72 22.65
N LEU A 253 -7.82 -7.16 21.92
CA LEU A 253 -6.45 -7.61 21.99
C LEU A 253 -5.81 -7.10 23.27
N SER A 254 -5.29 -8.01 24.10
CA SER A 254 -4.56 -7.67 25.31
C SER A 254 -3.08 -7.33 25.03
N GLY A 255 -2.52 -6.42 25.82
CA GLY A 255 -1.12 -6.04 25.75
C GLY A 255 -0.77 -5.04 24.62
N GLU A 256 0.45 -4.53 24.69
CA GLU A 256 1.01 -3.59 23.72
C GLU A 256 1.56 -4.33 22.48
N ILE A 257 1.71 -3.60 21.38
CA ILE A 257 2.38 -4.11 20.18
C ILE A 257 3.86 -4.33 20.52
N PRO A 258 4.41 -5.55 20.38
CA PRO A 258 5.81 -5.80 20.66
C PRO A 258 6.74 -4.99 19.75
N SER A 259 7.95 -4.73 20.22
CA SER A 259 8.94 -3.98 19.45
C SER A 259 9.44 -4.80 18.26
N ALA A 260 9.44 -4.20 17.07
CA ALA A 260 10.04 -4.81 15.87
C ALA A 260 11.58 -4.97 15.96
N ALA A 261 12.23 -4.28 16.91
CA ALA A 261 13.65 -4.46 17.19
C ALA A 261 13.94 -5.71 18.03
N ASN A 262 12.95 -6.18 18.81
CA ASN A 262 13.04 -7.40 19.60
C ASN A 262 11.70 -8.15 19.53
N PRO A 263 11.39 -8.77 18.38
CA PRO A 263 10.13 -9.45 18.19
C PRO A 263 10.06 -10.72 19.05
N PRO A 264 8.85 -11.12 19.49
CA PRO A 264 8.64 -12.36 20.20
C PRO A 264 9.13 -13.59 19.41
N SER A 265 9.62 -14.62 20.10
CA SER A 265 9.98 -15.90 19.50
C SER A 265 8.74 -16.63 18.96
N GLY A 266 8.92 -17.50 17.97
CA GLY A 266 7.83 -18.26 17.38
C GLY A 266 6.85 -17.36 16.60
N CYS A 267 5.54 -17.57 16.80
CA CYS A 267 4.50 -16.70 16.23
C CYS A 267 4.57 -15.31 16.88
N LYS A 268 4.91 -14.27 16.13
CA LYS A 268 5.05 -12.90 16.68
C LYS A 268 3.77 -12.37 17.33
N PHE A 269 2.60 -12.91 16.96
CA PHE A 269 1.30 -12.51 17.51
C PHE A 269 0.96 -13.26 18.83
N HIS A 270 1.69 -14.30 19.24
CA HIS A 270 1.32 -15.15 20.37
C HIS A 270 1.10 -14.39 21.69
N THR A 271 1.82 -13.29 21.92
CA THR A 271 1.71 -12.47 23.15
C THR A 271 0.37 -11.74 23.27
N ARG A 272 -0.36 -11.56 22.15
CA ARG A 272 -1.66 -10.87 22.08
C ARG A 272 -2.79 -11.80 21.61
N CYS A 273 -2.46 -13.04 21.24
CA CYS A 273 -3.40 -13.99 20.70
C CYS A 273 -4.26 -14.64 21.80
N PRO A 274 -5.61 -14.51 21.76
CA PRO A 274 -6.46 -15.16 22.75
C PRO A 274 -6.48 -16.69 22.61
N LEU A 275 -6.00 -17.23 21.48
CA LEU A 275 -5.95 -18.66 21.17
C LEU A 275 -4.51 -19.20 21.15
N ALA A 276 -3.58 -18.51 21.85
CA ALA A 276 -2.17 -18.91 21.85
C ALA A 276 -1.97 -20.29 22.49
N MET A 277 -1.20 -21.14 21.83
CA MET A 277 -0.77 -22.44 22.29
C MET A 277 0.72 -22.43 22.63
N ASP A 278 1.24 -23.43 23.34
CA ASP A 278 2.67 -23.49 23.71
C ASP A 278 3.59 -23.56 22.49
N ILE A 279 3.16 -24.22 21.41
CA ILE A 279 3.89 -24.25 20.14
C ILE A 279 4.06 -22.85 19.53
N CYS A 280 3.11 -21.94 19.75
CA CYS A 280 3.18 -20.59 19.23
C CYS A 280 4.33 -19.77 19.80
N LYS A 281 4.81 -20.10 21.02
CA LYS A 281 5.98 -19.48 21.66
C LYS A 281 7.31 -19.98 21.12
N GLN A 282 7.31 -21.17 20.50
CA GLN A 282 8.51 -21.93 20.16
C GLN A 282 8.78 -21.95 18.64
N LYS A 283 7.73 -22.08 17.83
CA LYS A 283 7.86 -22.28 16.39
C LYS A 283 7.16 -21.17 15.62
N VAL A 284 7.83 -20.64 14.58
CA VAL A 284 7.20 -19.74 13.59
C VAL A 284 6.19 -20.54 12.76
N PRO A 285 4.94 -20.10 12.65
CA PRO A 285 3.95 -20.80 11.82
C PRO A 285 4.27 -20.61 10.34
N GLU A 286 4.14 -21.70 9.59
CA GLU A 286 4.27 -21.68 8.13
C GLU A 286 2.98 -21.17 7.49
N MET A 287 3.10 -20.49 6.34
CA MET A 287 1.95 -20.09 5.54
C MET A 287 1.31 -21.35 4.92
N LYS A 288 0.08 -21.67 5.31
CA LYS A 288 -0.67 -22.85 4.82
C LYS A 288 -1.84 -22.42 3.95
N ARG A 289 -2.09 -23.17 2.89
CA ARG A 289 -3.29 -22.99 2.06
C ARG A 289 -4.51 -23.59 2.77
N LEU A 290 -5.54 -22.78 2.98
CA LEU A 290 -6.77 -23.16 3.69
C LEU A 290 -8.01 -23.10 2.80
N GLY A 291 -7.87 -22.58 1.60
CA GLY A 291 -8.93 -22.44 0.60
C GLY A 291 -8.33 -22.18 -0.78
N ASP A 292 -9.17 -21.87 -1.77
CA ASP A 292 -8.68 -21.64 -3.15
C ASP A 292 -7.72 -20.48 -3.24
N ASP A 293 -8.04 -19.34 -2.62
CA ASP A 293 -7.19 -18.16 -2.55
C ASP A 293 -6.96 -17.68 -1.11
N GLN A 294 -7.06 -18.59 -0.13
CA GLN A 294 -6.88 -18.28 1.28
C GLN A 294 -5.69 -19.02 1.88
N PHE A 295 -4.78 -18.23 2.49
CA PHE A 295 -3.58 -18.71 3.14
C PHE A 295 -3.43 -18.02 4.50
N ALA A 296 -3.02 -18.76 5.53
CA ALA A 296 -2.76 -18.22 6.85
C ALA A 296 -1.54 -18.85 7.52
N ALA A 297 -0.75 -18.04 8.19
CA ALA A 297 0.39 -18.46 9.01
C ALA A 297 -0.07 -18.62 10.47
N CYS A 298 -0.71 -19.74 10.79
CA CYS A 298 -1.25 -20.00 12.12
C CYS A 298 -1.17 -21.49 12.47
N HIS A 299 -0.83 -21.81 13.75
CA HIS A 299 -0.76 -23.18 14.25
C HIS A 299 -2.12 -23.80 14.55
N LEU A 300 -3.21 -23.06 14.46
CA LEU A 300 -4.58 -23.59 14.56
C LEU A 300 -4.95 -24.49 13.37
N TYR A 301 -4.19 -24.43 12.31
CA TYR A 301 -4.41 -25.19 11.09
C TYR A 301 -3.25 -26.12 10.76
#